data_0b43845e1ebd15dfba49090ec0f769e5
#
_entry.id   0b43845e1ebd15dfba49090ec0f769e5
#
_cell.length_a   1.000
_cell.length_b   1.000
_cell.length_c   1.000
_cell.angle_alpha   90.00
_cell.angle_beta   90.00
_cell.angle_gamma   90.00
#
_symmetry.space_group_name_H-M   'P 1'
#
loop_
_entity.id
_entity.type
_entity.pdbx_description
1 polymer ?
#
loop_
_entity_poly.entity_id
_entity_poly.type
_entity_poly.pdbx_seq_one_letter_code
_entity_poly.pdbx_strand_id
1 'polypeptide(L)'
;MHPTIITILLLICSNVFMTFAWYAHLKELNNKPWVIAALISWGIALFEYMFQVPANRIGHTVMNVGQLKILQEVITISVFVPFAFFYLKEPLKLDYLWAGLCLLGAVFFIFREKMFS
;
A
#
# COMPACT_ATOMS: atom_id res chain seq x y z
N MET A 1 -13.45 16.86 -7.02
CA MET A 1 -12.42 15.89 -7.45
C MET A 1 -13.07 14.53 -7.64
N HIS A 2 -12.65 13.80 -8.64
CA HIS A 2 -13.24 12.49 -8.92
C HIS A 2 -12.96 11.50 -7.76
N PRO A 3 -13.97 10.69 -7.36
CA PRO A 3 -13.78 9.77 -6.24
C PRO A 3 -12.58 8.81 -6.41
N THR A 4 -12.29 8.40 -7.64
CA THR A 4 -11.14 7.52 -7.89
C THR A 4 -9.83 8.19 -7.51
N ILE A 5 -9.67 9.48 -7.86
CA ILE A 5 -8.46 10.23 -7.54
C ILE A 5 -8.31 10.41 -6.03
N ILE A 6 -9.41 10.74 -5.36
CA ILE A 6 -9.41 10.89 -3.90
C ILE A 6 -9.02 9.56 -3.23
N THR A 7 -9.59 8.46 -3.72
CA THR A 7 -9.29 7.12 -3.22
C THR A 7 -7.81 6.80 -3.38
N ILE A 8 -7.25 7.06 -4.56
CA ILE A 8 -5.83 6.77 -4.82
C ILE A 8 -4.93 7.59 -3.89
N LEU A 9 -5.21 8.89 -3.74
CA LEU A 9 -4.40 9.74 -2.88
C LEU A 9 -4.47 9.29 -1.42
N LEU A 10 -5.66 8.96 -0.93
CA LEU A 10 -5.81 8.48 0.43
C LEU A 10 -5.12 7.14 0.64
N LEU A 11 -5.19 6.24 -0.35
CA LEU A 11 -4.52 4.95 -0.26
C LEU A 11 -3.00 5.10 -0.28
N ILE A 12 -2.47 6.04 -1.04
CA ILE A 12 -1.04 6.32 -1.03
C ILE A 12 -0.60 6.78 0.35
N CYS A 13 -1.33 7.73 0.95
CA CYS A 13 -1.02 8.20 2.30
C CYS A 13 -1.12 7.07 3.32
N SER A 14 -2.18 6.26 3.24
CA SER A 14 -2.37 5.12 4.10
C SER A 14 -1.20 4.14 4.01
N ASN A 15 -0.78 3.85 2.79
CA ASN A 15 0.30 2.87 2.58
C ASN A 15 1.66 3.39 3.03
N VAL A 16 1.91 4.70 2.94
CA VAL A 16 3.14 5.27 3.48
C VAL A 16 3.20 5.01 4.99
N PHE A 17 2.13 5.32 5.72
CA PHE A 17 2.09 5.06 7.15
C PHE A 17 2.18 3.57 7.48
N MET A 18 1.47 2.73 6.71
CA MET A 18 1.46 1.29 6.97
C MET A 18 2.83 0.65 6.67
N THR A 19 3.51 1.13 5.64
CA THR A 19 4.84 0.64 5.32
C THR A 19 5.81 0.94 6.48
N PHE A 20 5.74 2.12 7.05
CA PHE A 20 6.52 2.42 8.25
C PHE A 20 6.11 1.55 9.43
N ALA A 21 4.80 1.32 9.61
CA ALA A 21 4.33 0.46 10.69
C ALA A 21 4.87 -0.97 10.57
N TRP A 22 4.91 -1.50 9.34
CA TRP A 22 5.35 -2.88 9.12
C TRP A 22 6.86 -3.05 9.19
N TYR A 23 7.63 -2.09 8.69
CA TYR A 23 9.04 -2.32 8.39
C TYR A 23 10.01 -1.39 9.08
N ALA A 24 9.59 -0.20 9.50
CA ALA A 24 10.52 0.75 10.11
C ALA A 24 11.13 0.18 11.40
N HIS A 25 10.36 -0.62 12.15
CA HIS A 25 10.87 -1.21 13.38
C HIS A 25 12.01 -2.20 13.13
N LEU A 26 12.11 -2.75 11.91
CA LEU A 26 13.21 -3.64 11.57
C LEU A 26 14.54 -2.89 11.54
N LYS A 27 14.50 -1.61 11.18
CA LYS A 27 15.70 -0.77 11.12
C LYS A 27 15.93 0.00 12.42
N GLU A 28 14.87 0.62 12.94
CA GLU A 28 14.97 1.58 14.04
C GLU A 28 14.86 0.93 15.42
N LEU A 29 14.11 -0.17 15.51
CA LEU A 29 13.77 -0.79 16.78
C LEU A 29 14.24 -2.24 16.86
N ASN A 30 15.21 -2.64 16.03
CA ASN A 30 15.65 -4.03 15.98
C ASN A 30 16.35 -4.49 17.25
N ASN A 31 16.84 -3.56 18.08
CA ASN A 31 17.47 -3.86 19.35
C ASN A 31 16.52 -3.73 20.55
N LYS A 32 15.23 -3.49 20.30
CA LYS A 32 14.22 -3.37 21.34
C LYS A 32 13.39 -4.64 21.43
N PRO A 33 12.74 -4.93 22.58
CA PRO A 33 11.80 -6.06 22.64
C PRO A 33 10.69 -5.90 21.61
N TRP A 34 10.21 -7.05 21.08
CA TRP A 34 9.17 -7.02 20.06
C TRP A 34 7.89 -6.32 20.53
N VAL A 35 7.60 -6.35 21.83
CA VAL A 35 6.40 -5.71 22.38
C VAL A 35 6.46 -4.19 22.17
N ILE A 36 7.64 -3.58 22.39
CA ILE A 36 7.82 -2.14 22.20
C ILE A 36 7.66 -1.81 20.71
N ALA A 37 8.28 -2.61 19.84
CA ALA A 37 8.13 -2.41 18.39
C ALA A 37 6.67 -2.52 17.97
N ALA A 38 5.96 -3.50 18.50
CA ALA A 38 4.54 -3.69 18.18
C ALA A 38 3.70 -2.49 18.61
N LEU A 39 3.94 -1.94 19.81
CA LEU A 39 3.17 -0.79 20.31
C LEU A 39 3.42 0.45 19.47
N ILE A 40 4.67 0.71 19.08
CA ILE A 40 4.99 1.87 18.25
C ILE A 40 4.37 1.70 16.86
N SER A 41 4.49 0.51 16.27
CA SER A 41 3.89 0.22 14.97
C SER A 41 2.37 0.31 15.01
N TRP A 42 1.75 -0.12 16.09
CA TRP A 42 0.30 0.02 16.27
C TRP A 42 -0.12 1.48 16.26
N GLY A 43 0.65 2.36 16.91
CA GLY A 43 0.35 3.79 16.90
C GLY A 43 0.42 4.37 15.49
N ILE A 44 1.43 3.95 14.70
CA ILE A 44 1.54 4.37 13.30
C ILE A 44 0.35 3.83 12.49
N ALA A 45 -0.03 2.58 12.71
CA ALA A 45 -1.14 1.96 12.00
C ALA A 45 -2.47 2.65 12.31
N LEU A 46 -2.61 3.25 13.49
CA LEU A 46 -3.81 4.01 13.82
C LEU A 46 -4.00 5.19 12.84
N PHE A 47 -2.94 5.91 12.55
CA PHE A 47 -2.98 6.99 11.55
C PHE A 47 -3.28 6.43 10.17
N GLU A 48 -2.70 5.27 9.84
CA GLU A 48 -2.99 4.61 8.56
C GLU A 48 -4.49 4.37 8.40
N TYR A 49 -5.15 3.85 9.43
CA TYR A 49 -6.58 3.58 9.38
C TYR A 49 -7.41 4.84 9.15
N MET A 50 -6.97 5.99 9.64
CA MET A 50 -7.67 7.24 9.42
C MET A 50 -7.68 7.65 7.95
N PHE A 51 -6.75 7.14 7.15
CA PHE A 51 -6.75 7.32 5.69
C PHE A 51 -7.40 6.15 4.98
N GLN A 52 -7.20 4.93 5.47
CA GLN A 52 -7.65 3.70 4.81
C GLN A 52 -9.17 3.59 4.79
N VAL A 53 -9.83 3.85 5.91
CA VAL A 53 -11.28 3.69 6.01
C VAL A 53 -12.02 4.66 5.09
N PRO A 54 -11.71 5.98 5.09
CA PRO A 54 -12.33 6.88 4.13
C PRO A 54 -12.02 6.51 2.68
N ALA A 55 -10.78 6.03 2.40
CA ALA A 55 -10.41 5.63 1.04
C ALA A 55 -11.29 4.49 0.55
N ASN A 56 -11.50 3.48 1.39
CA ASN A 56 -12.33 2.34 1.02
C ASN A 56 -13.78 2.75 0.83
N ARG A 57 -14.30 3.61 1.68
CA ARG A 57 -15.69 4.07 1.58
C ARG A 57 -15.92 4.88 0.31
N ILE A 58 -15.01 5.81 0.01
CA ILE A 58 -15.12 6.63 -1.19
C ILE A 58 -14.92 5.78 -2.44
N GLY A 59 -13.91 4.90 -2.42
CA GLY A 59 -13.61 4.05 -3.56
C GLY A 59 -14.73 3.07 -3.88
N HIS A 60 -15.42 2.57 -2.87
CA HIS A 60 -16.49 1.61 -3.07
C HIS A 60 -17.69 2.23 -3.80
N THR A 61 -17.79 3.54 -3.86
CA THR A 61 -18.85 4.19 -4.65
C THR A 61 -18.65 4.01 -6.16
N VAL A 62 -17.42 3.74 -6.61
CA VAL A 62 -17.10 3.62 -8.04
C VAL A 62 -16.42 2.29 -8.39
N MET A 63 -16.01 1.50 -7.39
CA MET A 63 -15.32 0.24 -7.61
C MET A 63 -15.89 -0.84 -6.70
N ASN A 64 -15.83 -2.11 -7.15
CA ASN A 64 -16.19 -3.21 -6.27
C ASN A 64 -15.02 -3.57 -5.35
N VAL A 65 -15.27 -4.47 -4.40
CA VAL A 65 -14.26 -4.82 -3.39
C VAL A 65 -13.01 -5.44 -4.02
N GLY A 66 -13.20 -6.29 -5.04
CA GLY A 66 -12.06 -6.90 -5.73
C GLY A 66 -11.18 -5.88 -6.41
N GLN A 67 -11.79 -4.89 -7.05
CA GLN A 67 -11.06 -3.82 -7.72
C GLN A 67 -10.30 -2.96 -6.71
N LEU A 68 -10.92 -2.65 -5.56
CA LEU A 68 -10.25 -1.93 -4.49
C LEU A 68 -9.04 -2.70 -3.97
N LYS A 69 -9.18 -4.00 -3.78
CA LYS A 69 -8.10 -4.82 -3.26
C LYS A 69 -6.90 -4.83 -4.21
N ILE A 70 -7.14 -5.02 -5.50
CA ILE A 70 -6.06 -5.02 -6.49
C ILE A 70 -5.41 -3.64 -6.58
N LEU A 71 -6.21 -2.58 -6.55
CA LEU A 71 -5.67 -1.22 -6.55
C LEU A 71 -4.77 -1.00 -5.33
N GLN A 72 -5.20 -1.46 -4.16
CA GLN A 72 -4.40 -1.35 -2.94
C GLN A 72 -3.08 -2.11 -3.06
N GLU A 73 -3.10 -3.30 -3.66
CA GLU A 73 -1.88 -4.08 -3.84
C GLU A 73 -0.86 -3.36 -4.73
N VAL A 74 -1.33 -2.76 -5.83
CA VAL A 74 -0.46 -1.99 -6.71
C VAL A 74 0.14 -0.81 -5.97
N ILE A 75 -0.68 -0.07 -5.23
CA ILE A 75 -0.21 1.07 -4.46
C ILE A 75 0.76 0.63 -3.37
N THR A 76 0.47 -0.48 -2.70
CA THR A 76 1.35 -1.02 -1.65
C THR A 76 2.73 -1.32 -2.20
N ILE A 77 2.82 -1.99 -3.34
CA ILE A 77 4.11 -2.30 -3.96
C ILE A 77 4.79 -1.02 -4.45
N SER A 78 4.02 -0.10 -5.03
CA SER A 78 4.57 1.16 -5.55
C SER A 78 5.16 2.02 -4.44
N VAL A 79 4.59 1.96 -3.24
CA VAL A 79 5.13 2.65 -2.07
C VAL A 79 6.30 1.88 -1.48
N PHE A 80 6.19 0.55 -1.43
CA PHE A 80 7.19 -0.29 -0.79
C PHE A 80 8.54 -0.27 -1.52
N VAL A 81 8.55 -0.30 -2.85
CA VAL A 81 9.81 -0.39 -3.61
C VAL A 81 10.72 0.81 -3.33
N PRO A 82 10.25 2.08 -3.45
CA PRO A 82 11.09 3.21 -3.06
C PRO A 82 11.47 3.20 -1.58
N PHE A 83 10.55 2.80 -0.71
CA PHE A 83 10.83 2.72 0.72
C PHE A 83 11.95 1.73 1.00
N ALA A 84 11.87 0.54 0.41
CA ALA A 84 12.88 -0.50 0.62
C ALA A 84 14.25 -0.04 0.09
N PHE A 85 14.27 0.60 -1.07
CA PHE A 85 15.52 1.05 -1.67
C PHE A 85 16.15 2.20 -0.89
N PHE A 86 15.35 3.23 -0.53
CA PHE A 86 15.90 4.43 0.07
C PHE A 86 15.99 4.37 1.60
N TYR A 87 15.00 3.79 2.26
CA TYR A 87 14.96 3.78 3.72
C TYR A 87 15.61 2.54 4.30
N LEU A 88 15.23 1.36 3.84
CA LEU A 88 15.80 0.11 4.31
C LEU A 88 17.13 -0.23 3.64
N LYS A 89 17.44 0.47 2.54
CA LYS A 89 18.67 0.26 1.76
C LYS A 89 18.83 -1.16 1.25
N GLU A 90 17.70 -1.78 0.93
CA GLU A 90 17.71 -3.10 0.30
C GLU A 90 18.03 -2.97 -1.19
N PRO A 91 18.81 -3.90 -1.75
CA PRO A 91 19.11 -3.85 -3.18
C PRO A 91 17.87 -4.19 -4.02
N LEU A 92 17.68 -3.45 -5.10
CA LEU A 92 16.62 -3.76 -6.06
C LEU A 92 17.04 -4.96 -6.89
N LYS A 93 16.14 -5.92 -7.03
CA LYS A 93 16.37 -7.14 -7.81
C LYS A 93 15.47 -7.14 -9.03
N LEU A 94 15.92 -7.83 -10.08
CA LEU A 94 15.12 -8.00 -11.29
C LEU A 94 13.77 -8.65 -11.00
N ASP A 95 13.73 -9.49 -9.98
CA ASP A 95 12.47 -10.14 -9.57
C ASP A 95 11.39 -9.13 -9.18
N TYR A 96 11.77 -7.97 -8.63
CA TYR A 96 10.79 -6.91 -8.32
C TYR A 96 10.15 -6.37 -9.60
N LEU A 97 10.93 -6.26 -10.67
CA LEU A 97 10.40 -5.85 -11.97
C LEU A 97 9.38 -6.85 -12.48
N TRP A 98 9.71 -8.15 -12.42
CA TRP A 98 8.79 -9.19 -12.86
C TRP A 98 7.52 -9.21 -12.01
N ALA A 99 7.65 -9.06 -10.70
CA ALA A 99 6.49 -8.98 -9.81
C ALA A 99 5.61 -7.78 -10.14
N GLY A 100 6.24 -6.63 -10.42
CA GLY A 100 5.49 -5.44 -10.82
C GLY A 100 4.73 -5.63 -12.11
N LEU A 101 5.35 -6.30 -13.09
CA LEU A 101 4.67 -6.60 -14.36
C LEU A 101 3.49 -7.54 -14.14
N CYS A 102 3.62 -8.52 -13.25
CA CYS A 102 2.51 -9.41 -12.92
C CYS A 102 1.36 -8.64 -12.26
N LEU A 103 1.67 -7.67 -11.41
CA LEU A 103 0.65 -6.83 -10.79
C LEU A 103 -0.07 -5.96 -11.81
N LEU A 104 0.66 -5.43 -12.79
CA LEU A 104 0.04 -4.67 -13.87
C LEU A 104 -0.90 -5.56 -14.67
N GLY A 105 -0.53 -6.83 -14.91
CA GLY A 105 -1.43 -7.79 -15.52
C GLY A 105 -2.68 -8.02 -14.70
N ALA A 106 -2.53 -8.13 -13.37
CA ALA A 106 -3.66 -8.30 -12.46
C ALA A 106 -4.62 -7.10 -12.55
N VAL A 107 -4.07 -5.87 -12.59
CA VAL A 107 -4.88 -4.66 -12.74
C VAL A 107 -5.65 -4.71 -14.05
N PHE A 108 -4.99 -5.10 -15.13
CA PHE A 108 -5.65 -5.20 -16.43
C PHE A 108 -6.85 -6.14 -16.38
N PHE A 109 -6.69 -7.31 -15.80
CA PHE A 109 -7.79 -8.28 -15.77
C PHE A 109 -8.92 -7.86 -14.85
N ILE A 110 -8.61 -7.27 -13.68
CA ILE A 110 -9.66 -6.91 -12.73
C ILE A 110 -10.46 -5.70 -13.17
N PHE A 111 -9.88 -4.80 -13.97
CA PHE A 111 -10.57 -3.62 -14.49
C PHE A 111 -11.01 -3.77 -15.93
N ARG A 112 -10.79 -4.93 -16.51
CA ARG A 112 -11.10 -5.19 -17.92
C ARG A 112 -12.55 -4.92 -18.26
N GLU A 113 -13.50 -5.26 -17.40
CA GLU A 113 -14.90 -5.01 -17.62
C GLU A 113 -15.19 -3.53 -17.83
N LYS A 114 -14.58 -2.68 -16.99
CA LYS A 114 -14.78 -1.23 -17.10
C LYS A 114 -14.16 -0.66 -18.36
N MET A 115 -13.09 -1.29 -18.87
CA MET A 115 -12.40 -0.80 -20.06
C MET A 115 -13.12 -1.20 -21.34
N PHE A 116 -13.79 -2.34 -21.34
CA PHE A 116 -14.38 -2.92 -22.57
C PHE A 116 -15.89 -3.07 -22.51
N SER A 117 -16.55 -2.64 -21.42
CA SER A 117 -18.01 -2.73 -21.31
C SER A 117 -18.75 -1.44 -21.64
#